data_53ac8f9e21e917f39e0b7b8eed6f73f2
#
_entry.id   53ac8f9e21e917f39e0b7b8eed6f73f2
#
_cell.length_a   1.000
_cell.length_b   1.000
_cell.length_c   1.000
_cell.angle_alpha   90.00
_cell.angle_beta   90.00
_cell.angle_gamma   90.00
#
_symmetry.space_group_name_H-M   'P 1'
#
loop_
_entity.id
_entity.type
_entity.pdbx_description
1 polymer ?
#
loop_
_entity_poly.entity_id
_entity_poly.type
_entity_poly.pdbx_seq_one_letter_code
_entity_poly.pdbx_strand_id
1 'polypeptide(L)'
;MNKAIYYLSFLIIVLIFKTTSFLSQTPHHNCGQHIVLKELLKNKDFKTYYDQEQRSFSSNNQISSLKSGVVYKIPVVFHIVHNNGIEKIDRSQVLDALEKLNIDLRALRPDTSTVDSLFQPLIADIEVECVLATKAPDGTCFSGITMTETPYSYNNGDINGSDQVDAVMMYNDVYQGNWPGDQYLNVFVCGAVGTGIAGYTYYPSGFFGNAMNNGIWLRHDYCGSIGTANPSASKTFVHEVGHWLNLPHTWGSTNEPGLASNCTTDDGVTDTPNTIGSQWCNYNETTCGSVANIENHMEYSPCRKMFTLGQKARMRTALNSSTGGRSNLITPANHFATGIDTIAPFCKADFFANRYITCSGDSLYFQDYSYHNPIAWD
;
A
#
# COMPACT_ATOMS: atom_id res chain seq x y z
N MET A 1 11.70 -66.26 -59.04
CA MET A 1 11.40 -64.81 -58.96
C MET A 1 10.66 -64.53 -57.64
N ASN A 2 11.42 -64.25 -56.59
CA ASN A 2 10.84 -64.01 -55.27
C ASN A 2 10.90 -62.52 -54.93
N LYS A 3 9.71 -61.95 -54.70
CA LYS A 3 9.60 -60.58 -54.21
C LYS A 3 9.49 -60.65 -52.68
N ALA A 4 10.51 -60.18 -52.01
CA ALA A 4 10.49 -59.98 -50.59
C ALA A 4 9.78 -58.66 -50.27
N ILE A 5 8.76 -58.74 -49.43
CA ILE A 5 8.01 -57.58 -48.94
C ILE A 5 8.64 -57.19 -47.60
N TYR A 6 9.26 -55.97 -47.55
CA TYR A 6 9.76 -55.40 -46.28
C TYR A 6 8.58 -54.67 -45.59
N TYR A 7 8.20 -55.17 -44.40
CA TYR A 7 7.34 -54.44 -43.46
C TYR A 7 8.19 -53.43 -42.69
N LEU A 8 7.98 -52.16 -42.96
CA LEU A 8 8.57 -51.10 -42.17
C LEU A 8 7.63 -50.79 -40.99
N SER A 9 8.01 -51.28 -39.80
CA SER A 9 7.29 -50.97 -38.59
C SER A 9 7.68 -49.57 -38.12
N PHE A 10 6.79 -48.58 -38.32
CA PHE A 10 6.94 -47.26 -37.76
C PHE A 10 6.60 -47.32 -36.25
N LEU A 11 7.64 -47.26 -35.40
CA LEU A 11 7.50 -47.13 -33.98
C LEU A 11 7.24 -45.62 -33.67
N ILE A 12 5.97 -45.26 -33.45
CA ILE A 12 5.60 -43.91 -33.01
C ILE A 12 5.93 -43.82 -31.50
N ILE A 13 7.05 -43.21 -31.16
CA ILE A 13 7.34 -42.82 -29.80
C ILE A 13 6.55 -41.55 -29.51
N VAL A 14 5.41 -41.69 -28.81
CA VAL A 14 4.66 -40.56 -28.25
C VAL A 14 5.46 -40.04 -27.04
N LEU A 15 6.28 -39.02 -27.25
CA LEU A 15 6.87 -38.23 -26.18
C LEU A 15 5.75 -37.40 -25.54
N ILE A 16 5.21 -37.88 -24.43
CA ILE A 16 4.34 -37.10 -23.57
C ILE A 16 5.21 -36.04 -22.85
N PHE A 17 5.35 -34.89 -23.48
CA PHE A 17 5.81 -33.70 -22.76
C PHE A 17 4.74 -33.36 -21.71
N LYS A 18 4.98 -33.74 -20.45
CA LYS A 18 4.32 -33.06 -19.36
C LYS A 18 4.77 -31.60 -19.39
N THR A 19 3.97 -30.76 -20.05
CA THR A 19 4.07 -29.31 -19.85
C THR A 19 3.66 -29.04 -18.41
N THR A 20 4.64 -29.04 -17.51
CA THR A 20 4.48 -28.29 -16.28
C THR A 20 4.30 -26.84 -16.72
N SER A 21 3.06 -26.38 -16.71
CA SER A 21 2.78 -24.94 -16.75
C SER A 21 3.48 -24.35 -15.54
N PHE A 22 4.71 -23.84 -15.75
CA PHE A 22 5.23 -22.79 -14.88
C PHE A 22 4.24 -21.65 -15.03
N LEU A 23 3.33 -21.54 -14.06
CA LEU A 23 2.64 -20.29 -13.83
C LEU A 23 3.78 -19.28 -13.66
N SER A 24 3.98 -18.45 -14.68
CA SER A 24 4.83 -17.27 -14.60
C SER A 24 4.26 -16.47 -13.42
N GLN A 25 4.87 -16.62 -12.26
CA GLN A 25 4.56 -15.75 -11.15
C GLN A 25 5.01 -14.38 -11.61
N THR A 26 4.07 -13.43 -11.62
CA THR A 26 4.33 -12.04 -11.98
C THR A 26 5.54 -11.52 -11.21
N PRO A 27 6.41 -10.74 -11.85
CA PRO A 27 7.61 -10.21 -11.21
C PRO A 27 7.24 -9.48 -9.92
N HIS A 28 8.00 -9.79 -8.90
CA HIS A 28 7.79 -9.41 -7.51
C HIS A 28 7.71 -7.90 -7.33
N HIS A 29 6.91 -7.50 -6.36
CA HIS A 29 6.77 -6.12 -5.90
C HIS A 29 8.12 -5.58 -5.46
N ASN A 30 8.72 -4.71 -6.25
CA ASN A 30 9.86 -3.95 -5.78
C ASN A 30 9.33 -2.72 -5.04
N CYS A 31 9.43 -2.75 -3.70
CA CYS A 31 9.25 -1.58 -2.87
C CYS A 31 10.44 -0.64 -3.06
N GLY A 32 10.17 0.64 -3.32
CA GLY A 32 11.21 1.64 -3.55
C GLY A 32 11.75 2.30 -2.26
N GLN A 33 11.19 1.97 -1.10
CA GLN A 33 11.53 2.61 0.18
C GLN A 33 13.04 2.63 0.48
N HIS A 34 13.73 1.52 0.21
CA HIS A 34 15.18 1.42 0.43
C HIS A 34 16.00 2.39 -0.45
N ILE A 35 15.52 2.74 -1.65
CA ILE A 35 16.21 3.65 -2.55
C ILE A 35 16.12 5.06 -1.97
N VAL A 36 14.93 5.48 -1.56
CA VAL A 36 14.75 6.80 -0.93
C VAL A 36 15.48 6.90 0.40
N LEU A 37 15.46 5.86 1.22
CA LEU A 37 16.21 5.82 2.47
C LEU A 37 17.72 5.92 2.25
N LYS A 38 18.27 5.16 1.29
CA LYS A 38 19.69 5.20 0.95
C LYS A 38 20.14 6.59 0.52
N GLU A 39 19.30 7.31 -0.21
CA GLU A 39 19.58 8.69 -0.60
C GLU A 39 19.60 9.62 0.61
N LEU A 40 18.59 9.55 1.46
CA LEU A 40 18.49 10.35 2.67
C LEU A 40 19.65 10.10 3.65
N LEU A 41 20.10 8.84 3.79
CA LEU A 41 21.20 8.47 4.68
C LEU A 41 22.58 9.02 4.25
N LYS A 42 22.71 9.58 3.02
CA LYS A 42 23.92 10.32 2.62
C LYS A 42 24.06 11.63 3.42
N ASN A 43 22.96 12.21 3.89
CA ASN A 43 22.97 13.35 4.79
C ASN A 43 23.30 12.88 6.22
N LYS A 44 24.39 13.38 6.80
CA LYS A 44 24.87 12.97 8.14
C LYS A 44 23.91 13.34 9.26
N ASP A 45 23.26 14.49 9.15
CA ASP A 45 22.32 14.96 10.17
C ASP A 45 21.05 14.10 10.15
N PHE A 46 20.53 13.83 8.96
CA PHE A 46 19.44 12.89 8.79
C PHE A 46 19.77 11.50 9.32
N LYS A 47 20.97 10.97 8.98
CA LYS A 47 21.41 9.66 9.48
C LYS A 47 21.43 9.61 11.00
N THR A 48 21.97 10.64 11.65
CA THR A 48 22.03 10.71 13.12
C THR A 48 20.63 10.71 13.73
N TYR A 49 19.72 11.50 13.15
CA TYR A 49 18.33 11.58 13.59
C TYR A 49 17.59 10.25 13.38
N TYR A 50 17.72 9.65 12.20
CA TYR A 50 17.16 8.34 11.87
C TYR A 50 17.65 7.25 12.82
N ASP A 51 18.96 7.17 13.06
CA ASP A 51 19.55 6.17 13.97
C ASP A 51 19.06 6.35 15.42
N GLN A 52 18.84 7.58 15.87
CA GLN A 52 18.28 7.88 17.19
C GLN A 52 16.81 7.44 17.27
N GLU A 53 16.03 7.76 16.25
CA GLU A 53 14.64 7.37 16.15
C GLU A 53 14.49 5.85 16.15
N GLN A 54 15.22 5.13 15.30
CA GLN A 54 15.16 3.65 15.23
C GLN A 54 15.51 3.02 16.58
N ARG A 55 16.51 3.54 17.31
CA ARG A 55 16.82 3.09 18.66
C ARG A 55 15.69 3.35 19.65
N SER A 56 15.02 4.49 19.56
CA SER A 56 13.88 4.81 20.44
C SER A 56 12.71 3.87 20.21
N PHE A 57 12.42 3.51 18.99
CA PHE A 57 11.38 2.55 18.65
C PHE A 57 11.70 1.12 19.08
N SER A 58 12.97 0.70 18.94
CA SER A 58 13.43 -0.64 19.37
C SER A 58 13.49 -0.78 20.90
N SER A 59 13.79 0.29 21.63
CA SER A 59 13.86 0.28 23.09
C SER A 59 12.49 0.40 23.78
N ASN A 60 11.49 0.97 23.09
CA ASN A 60 10.15 1.15 23.63
C ASN A 60 9.27 -0.10 23.44
N ASN A 61 9.76 -1.26 23.91
CA ASN A 61 8.96 -2.48 24.08
C ASN A 61 7.83 -2.32 25.11
N GLN A 62 7.34 -1.10 25.34
CA GLN A 62 6.21 -0.82 26.24
C GLN A 62 4.88 -1.06 25.52
N ILE A 63 4.63 -2.34 25.18
CA ILE A 63 3.29 -2.82 24.78
C ILE A 63 2.21 -2.40 25.81
N SER A 64 2.59 -2.14 27.06
CA SER A 64 1.69 -1.88 28.16
C SER A 64 1.12 -0.47 28.25
N SER A 65 1.64 0.53 27.56
CA SER A 65 1.19 1.93 27.70
C SER A 65 0.27 2.42 26.58
N LEU A 66 0.17 1.69 25.48
CA LEU A 66 -0.74 2.05 24.39
C LEU A 66 -2.16 1.63 24.76
N LYS A 67 -3.09 2.58 24.77
CA LYS A 67 -4.52 2.30 25.03
C LYS A 67 -5.02 1.26 24.01
N SER A 68 -5.16 0.01 24.45
CA SER A 68 -5.79 -1.04 23.66
C SER A 68 -7.29 -0.77 23.55
N GLY A 69 -7.90 -1.10 22.41
CA GLY A 69 -9.33 -0.90 22.14
C GLY A 69 -9.71 0.47 21.57
N VAL A 70 -8.75 1.38 21.40
CA VAL A 70 -8.98 2.65 20.67
C VAL A 70 -8.56 2.51 19.23
N VAL A 71 -9.51 2.59 18.31
CA VAL A 71 -9.26 2.62 16.87
C VAL A 71 -8.89 4.05 16.47
N TYR A 72 -7.67 4.24 15.96
CA TYR A 72 -7.24 5.52 15.41
C TYR A 72 -7.72 5.67 13.97
N LYS A 73 -8.30 6.81 13.64
CA LYS A 73 -8.68 7.16 12.28
C LYS A 73 -7.62 8.07 11.65
N ILE A 74 -7.24 7.77 10.42
CA ILE A 74 -6.28 8.55 9.64
C ILE A 74 -7.01 9.14 8.44
N PRO A 75 -7.07 10.49 8.30
CA PRO A 75 -7.60 11.12 7.10
C PRO A 75 -6.73 10.80 5.89
N VAL A 76 -7.30 10.25 4.82
CA VAL A 76 -6.60 9.87 3.59
C VAL A 76 -7.11 10.68 2.41
N VAL A 77 -6.21 11.10 1.54
CA VAL A 77 -6.51 11.69 0.24
C VAL A 77 -5.80 10.89 -0.84
N PHE A 78 -6.54 10.45 -1.85
CA PHE A 78 -5.96 9.85 -3.05
C PHE A 78 -5.82 10.90 -4.14
N HIS A 79 -4.59 11.15 -4.56
CA HIS A 79 -4.26 12.01 -5.69
C HIS A 79 -4.03 11.12 -6.91
N ILE A 80 -4.99 11.08 -7.83
CA ILE A 80 -4.88 10.35 -9.10
C ILE A 80 -4.14 11.25 -10.09
N VAL A 81 -2.86 10.95 -10.27
CA VAL A 81 -1.97 11.67 -11.19
C VAL A 81 -1.97 10.94 -12.52
N HIS A 82 -2.51 11.55 -13.57
CA HIS A 82 -2.77 10.87 -14.83
C HIS A 82 -2.41 11.71 -16.05
N ASN A 83 -2.15 11.04 -17.16
CA ASN A 83 -2.00 11.64 -18.48
C ASN A 83 -3.10 11.12 -19.45
N ASN A 84 -4.32 10.94 -18.91
CA ASN A 84 -5.50 10.39 -19.61
C ASN A 84 -5.34 8.98 -20.15
N GLY A 85 -4.42 8.19 -19.58
CA GLY A 85 -4.23 6.77 -19.87
C GLY A 85 -4.99 5.86 -18.90
N ILE A 86 -4.56 4.58 -18.84
CA ILE A 86 -5.16 3.56 -17.97
C ILE A 86 -4.94 3.84 -16.48
N GLU A 87 -3.95 4.66 -16.16
CA GLU A 87 -3.61 5.10 -14.80
C GLU A 87 -4.63 6.09 -14.22
N LYS A 88 -5.53 6.62 -15.05
CA LYS A 88 -6.69 7.38 -14.60
C LYS A 88 -7.73 6.43 -14.03
N ILE A 89 -7.40 5.84 -12.89
CA ILE A 89 -8.29 4.88 -12.23
C ILE A 89 -9.56 5.57 -11.73
N ASP A 90 -10.64 4.82 -11.68
CA ASP A 90 -11.92 5.33 -11.22
C ASP A 90 -12.07 5.25 -9.69
N ARG A 91 -13.14 5.88 -9.21
CA ARG A 91 -13.50 5.87 -7.78
C ARG A 91 -13.67 4.47 -7.20
N SER A 92 -14.23 3.53 -7.96
CA SER A 92 -14.49 2.18 -7.46
C SER A 92 -13.20 1.44 -7.12
N GLN A 93 -12.14 1.63 -7.92
CA GLN A 93 -10.83 1.05 -7.65
C GLN A 93 -10.17 1.69 -6.41
N VAL A 94 -10.33 3.00 -6.20
CA VAL A 94 -9.83 3.69 -4.99
C VAL A 94 -10.56 3.20 -3.74
N LEU A 95 -11.88 3.05 -3.80
CA LEU A 95 -12.68 2.54 -2.67
C LEU A 95 -12.31 1.09 -2.33
N ASP A 96 -12.09 0.24 -3.34
CA ASP A 96 -11.59 -1.12 -3.14
C ASP A 96 -10.19 -1.10 -2.48
N ALA A 97 -9.29 -0.24 -2.92
CA ALA A 97 -7.95 -0.11 -2.31
C ALA A 97 -8.03 0.26 -0.82
N LEU A 98 -8.90 1.21 -0.48
CA LEU A 98 -9.11 1.63 0.90
C LEU A 98 -9.76 0.52 1.75
N GLU A 99 -10.74 -0.19 1.20
CA GLU A 99 -11.38 -1.33 1.87
C GLU A 99 -10.35 -2.43 2.18
N LYS A 100 -9.53 -2.83 1.18
CA LYS A 100 -8.49 -3.85 1.37
C LYS A 100 -7.45 -3.43 2.40
N LEU A 101 -7.02 -2.16 2.37
CA LEU A 101 -6.12 -1.62 3.39
C LEU A 101 -6.72 -1.75 4.79
N ASN A 102 -7.98 -1.33 4.99
CA ASN A 102 -8.62 -1.38 6.29
C ASN A 102 -8.85 -2.82 6.77
N ILE A 103 -9.20 -3.74 5.87
CA ILE A 103 -9.31 -5.18 6.19
C ILE A 103 -7.98 -5.72 6.72
N ASP A 104 -6.86 -5.35 6.08
CA ASP A 104 -5.53 -5.80 6.48
C ASP A 104 -5.07 -5.17 7.80
N LEU A 105 -5.26 -3.85 7.98
CA LEU A 105 -4.92 -3.14 9.22
C LEU A 105 -5.73 -3.63 10.43
N ARG A 106 -6.97 -4.07 10.22
CA ARG A 106 -7.88 -4.55 11.26
C ARG A 106 -7.86 -6.08 11.43
N ALA A 107 -6.96 -6.78 10.71
CA ALA A 107 -6.88 -8.25 10.71
C ALA A 107 -8.23 -8.93 10.41
N LEU A 108 -9.05 -8.34 9.53
CA LEU A 108 -10.40 -8.82 9.18
C LEU A 108 -10.41 -9.70 7.92
N ARG A 109 -9.26 -10.13 7.43
CA ARG A 109 -9.19 -11.03 6.27
C ARG A 109 -9.85 -12.37 6.58
N PRO A 110 -10.68 -12.91 5.68
CA PRO A 110 -11.29 -14.24 5.87
C PRO A 110 -10.26 -15.36 5.97
N ASP A 111 -9.10 -15.21 5.31
CA ASP A 111 -8.01 -16.19 5.28
C ASP A 111 -7.00 -16.05 6.44
N THR A 112 -7.24 -15.14 7.38
CA THR A 112 -6.40 -14.99 8.59
C THR A 112 -6.34 -16.28 9.42
N SER A 113 -7.44 -17.05 9.45
CA SER A 113 -7.49 -18.36 10.13
C SER A 113 -6.58 -19.42 9.49
N THR A 114 -6.06 -19.19 8.29
CA THR A 114 -5.16 -20.10 7.57
C THR A 114 -3.68 -19.72 7.71
N VAL A 115 -3.37 -18.71 8.52
CA VAL A 115 -1.99 -18.36 8.89
C VAL A 115 -1.37 -19.56 9.61
N ASP A 116 -0.06 -19.80 9.38
CA ASP A 116 0.68 -20.86 10.05
C ASP A 116 0.45 -20.82 11.57
N SER A 117 0.19 -21.98 12.16
CA SER A 117 -0.17 -22.12 13.58
C SER A 117 0.89 -21.52 14.53
N LEU A 118 2.14 -21.45 14.10
CA LEU A 118 3.23 -20.80 14.84
C LEU A 118 2.99 -19.29 14.99
N PHE A 119 2.41 -18.66 13.99
CA PHE A 119 2.19 -17.20 13.94
C PHE A 119 0.77 -16.77 14.26
N GLN A 120 -0.21 -17.68 14.28
CA GLN A 120 -1.60 -17.36 14.64
C GLN A 120 -1.73 -16.60 15.96
N PRO A 121 -1.04 -16.96 17.06
CA PRO A 121 -1.14 -16.22 18.33
C PRO A 121 -0.59 -14.80 18.28
N LEU A 122 0.18 -14.48 17.22
CA LEU A 122 0.84 -13.18 17.05
C LEU A 122 0.05 -12.24 16.15
N ILE A 123 -1.04 -12.71 15.51
CA ILE A 123 -1.85 -11.88 14.61
C ILE A 123 -2.40 -10.68 15.37
N ALA A 124 -2.17 -9.48 14.80
CA ALA A 124 -2.58 -8.23 15.42
C ALA A 124 -3.60 -7.45 14.59
N ASP A 125 -4.71 -7.07 15.21
CA ASP A 125 -5.50 -5.92 14.80
C ASP A 125 -4.71 -4.66 15.19
N ILE A 126 -4.26 -3.86 14.19
CA ILE A 126 -3.47 -2.64 14.43
C ILE A 126 -4.32 -1.57 15.13
N GLU A 127 -5.65 -1.69 15.08
CA GLU A 127 -6.60 -0.71 15.58
C GLU A 127 -6.40 0.67 14.92
N VAL A 128 -6.22 0.65 13.61
CA VAL A 128 -6.10 1.82 12.74
C VAL A 128 -7.06 1.67 11.57
N GLU A 129 -7.76 2.73 11.22
CA GLU A 129 -8.62 2.83 10.04
C GLU A 129 -8.25 4.08 9.25
N CYS A 130 -8.08 3.90 7.95
CA CYS A 130 -7.95 5.00 7.00
C CYS A 130 -9.34 5.41 6.51
N VAL A 131 -9.63 6.72 6.55
CA VAL A 131 -10.93 7.29 6.20
C VAL A 131 -10.72 8.39 5.16
N LEU A 132 -11.49 8.39 4.06
CA LEU A 132 -11.41 9.46 3.07
C LEU A 132 -11.74 10.81 3.72
N ALA A 133 -10.84 11.77 3.55
CA ALA A 133 -11.09 13.14 3.97
C ALA A 133 -12.25 13.74 3.15
N THR A 134 -13.04 14.58 3.79
CA THR A 134 -14.19 15.23 3.16
C THR A 134 -14.02 16.74 3.00
N LYS A 135 -12.95 17.29 3.56
CA LYS A 135 -12.56 18.70 3.42
C LYS A 135 -11.11 18.82 2.97
N ALA A 136 -10.88 19.65 1.97
CA ALA A 136 -9.57 20.08 1.51
C ALA A 136 -8.94 21.10 2.51
N PRO A 137 -7.65 21.44 2.36
CA PRO A 137 -6.98 22.37 3.27
C PRO A 137 -7.62 23.76 3.40
N ASP A 138 -8.31 24.22 2.37
CA ASP A 138 -9.07 25.49 2.37
C ASP A 138 -10.52 25.33 2.87
N GLY A 139 -10.93 24.14 3.26
CA GLY A 139 -12.29 23.81 3.68
C GLY A 139 -13.23 23.41 2.55
N THR A 140 -12.77 23.40 1.30
CA THR A 140 -13.56 22.93 0.16
C THR A 140 -13.98 21.46 0.37
N CYS A 141 -15.28 21.20 0.19
CA CYS A 141 -15.85 19.87 0.31
C CYS A 141 -15.49 19.02 -0.92
N PHE A 142 -15.04 17.78 -0.69
CA PHE A 142 -14.67 16.85 -1.76
C PHE A 142 -14.82 15.38 -1.33
N SER A 143 -14.53 14.45 -2.23
CA SER A 143 -14.77 13.01 -2.03
C SER A 143 -13.61 12.24 -1.40
N GLY A 144 -12.52 12.89 -1.01
CA GLY A 144 -11.27 12.24 -0.61
C GLY A 144 -10.40 11.78 -1.80
N ILE A 145 -10.86 12.07 -3.03
CA ILE A 145 -10.17 11.72 -4.28
C ILE A 145 -10.02 12.98 -5.11
N THR A 146 -8.84 13.21 -5.65
CA THR A 146 -8.53 14.33 -6.53
C THR A 146 -7.92 13.83 -7.84
N MET A 147 -8.07 14.62 -8.91
CA MET A 147 -7.53 14.33 -10.22
C MET A 147 -6.51 15.40 -10.63
N THR A 148 -5.38 14.97 -11.15
CA THR A 148 -4.34 15.88 -11.67
C THR A 148 -3.83 15.36 -13.00
N GLU A 149 -4.14 16.12 -14.07
CA GLU A 149 -3.65 15.79 -15.40
C GLU A 149 -2.23 16.34 -15.60
N THR A 150 -1.28 15.44 -15.84
CA THR A 150 0.12 15.81 -16.08
C THR A 150 0.88 14.65 -16.75
N PRO A 151 1.86 14.95 -17.64
CA PRO A 151 2.76 13.92 -18.17
C PRO A 151 3.67 13.29 -17.10
N TYR A 152 3.87 13.95 -15.97
CA TYR A 152 4.69 13.42 -14.86
C TYR A 152 4.10 12.19 -14.18
N SER A 153 2.85 11.80 -14.53
CA SER A 153 2.29 10.50 -14.12
C SER A 153 3.21 9.31 -14.47
N TYR A 154 4.00 9.43 -15.52
CA TYR A 154 4.95 8.41 -16.00
C TYR A 154 6.41 8.78 -15.75
N ASN A 155 6.70 9.47 -14.66
CA ASN A 155 8.07 9.81 -14.30
C ASN A 155 8.85 8.57 -13.79
N ASN A 156 9.39 7.80 -14.73
CA ASN A 156 10.05 6.51 -14.45
C ASN A 156 11.43 6.61 -13.79
N GLY A 157 12.07 7.75 -13.85
CA GLY A 157 13.45 7.92 -13.37
C GLY A 157 13.54 8.54 -11.99
N ASP A 158 12.48 9.19 -11.53
CA ASP A 158 12.45 9.94 -10.30
C ASP A 158 11.55 9.26 -9.25
N ILE A 159 12.19 8.64 -8.27
CA ILE A 159 11.47 8.02 -7.14
C ILE A 159 11.30 9.00 -5.96
N ASN A 160 11.72 10.24 -6.06
CA ASN A 160 11.48 11.26 -5.04
C ASN A 160 10.09 11.89 -5.15
N GLY A 161 9.41 11.72 -6.30
CA GLY A 161 8.03 12.14 -6.55
C GLY A 161 7.81 13.65 -6.58
N SER A 162 8.87 14.48 -6.64
CA SER A 162 8.76 15.93 -6.56
C SER A 162 7.92 16.53 -7.69
N ASP A 163 8.15 16.10 -8.94
CA ASP A 163 7.39 16.60 -10.10
C ASP A 163 5.90 16.26 -10.00
N GLN A 164 5.57 15.11 -9.42
CA GLN A 164 4.19 14.67 -9.19
C GLN A 164 3.53 15.51 -8.08
N VAL A 165 4.25 15.78 -6.99
CA VAL A 165 3.79 16.66 -5.91
C VAL A 165 3.57 18.09 -6.44
N ASP A 166 4.53 18.63 -7.18
CA ASP A 166 4.43 19.97 -7.77
C ASP A 166 3.25 20.07 -8.73
N ALA A 167 3.02 19.03 -9.55
CA ALA A 167 1.85 18.99 -10.44
C ALA A 167 0.53 18.97 -9.67
N VAL A 168 0.44 18.20 -8.58
CA VAL A 168 -0.76 18.19 -7.72
C VAL A 168 -0.97 19.57 -7.09
N MET A 169 0.09 20.20 -6.58
CA MET A 169 -0.01 21.55 -6.00
C MET A 169 -0.45 22.61 -7.00
N MET A 170 -0.14 22.44 -8.30
CA MET A 170 -0.43 23.44 -9.34
C MET A 170 -1.73 23.19 -10.13
N TYR A 171 -2.09 21.91 -10.33
CA TYR A 171 -3.11 21.52 -11.32
C TYR A 171 -4.20 20.62 -10.74
N ASN A 172 -4.26 20.43 -9.43
CA ASN A 172 -5.28 19.62 -8.77
C ASN A 172 -6.69 20.20 -9.03
N ASP A 173 -7.64 19.33 -9.27
CA ASP A 173 -9.03 19.70 -9.60
C ASP A 173 -9.86 20.17 -8.39
N VAL A 174 -9.38 19.94 -7.16
CA VAL A 174 -10.07 20.30 -5.91
C VAL A 174 -9.41 21.51 -5.24
N TYR A 175 -8.12 21.41 -4.94
CA TYR A 175 -7.38 22.45 -4.24
C TYR A 175 -5.94 22.50 -4.76
N GLN A 176 -5.56 23.67 -5.24
CA GLN A 176 -4.22 23.99 -5.72
C GLN A 176 -3.41 24.59 -4.58
N GLY A 177 -2.46 23.82 -4.05
CA GLY A 177 -1.65 24.18 -2.90
C GLY A 177 -1.15 22.95 -2.17
N ASN A 178 -0.47 23.18 -1.05
CA ASN A 178 0.06 22.09 -0.21
C ASN A 178 -1.08 21.36 0.51
N TRP A 179 -1.07 20.03 0.42
CA TRP A 179 -1.89 19.13 1.23
C TRP A 179 -1.04 18.64 2.39
N PRO A 180 -1.15 19.24 3.59
CA PRO A 180 -0.18 19.00 4.66
C PRO A 180 -0.13 17.54 5.09
N GLY A 181 1.08 16.95 5.08
CA GLY A 181 1.30 15.54 5.44
C GLY A 181 1.07 15.22 6.91
N ASP A 182 0.96 16.23 7.78
CA ASP A 182 0.54 16.12 9.17
C ASP A 182 -0.99 16.23 9.36
N GLN A 183 -1.73 16.57 8.30
CA GLN A 183 -3.19 16.58 8.29
C GLN A 183 -3.78 15.41 7.51
N TYR A 184 -3.11 14.98 6.44
CA TYR A 184 -3.57 13.93 5.54
C TYR A 184 -2.47 12.87 5.31
N LEU A 185 -2.85 11.62 5.22
CA LEU A 185 -2.06 10.64 4.49
C LEU A 185 -2.31 10.88 3.00
N ASN A 186 -1.35 11.50 2.31
CA ASN A 186 -1.39 11.69 0.87
C ASN A 186 -0.99 10.40 0.15
N VAL A 187 -1.85 9.90 -0.74
CA VAL A 187 -1.58 8.72 -1.56
C VAL A 187 -1.56 9.14 -3.02
N PHE A 188 -0.38 9.14 -3.63
CA PHE A 188 -0.19 9.49 -5.04
C PHE A 188 -0.31 8.21 -5.87
N VAL A 189 -1.34 8.14 -6.72
CA VAL A 189 -1.54 7.03 -7.66
C VAL A 189 -1.13 7.49 -9.05
N CYS A 190 -0.12 6.85 -9.64
CA CYS A 190 0.55 7.29 -10.84
C CYS A 190 0.66 6.16 -11.89
N GLY A 191 0.98 6.52 -13.12
CA GLY A 191 1.31 5.56 -14.19
C GLY A 191 2.64 4.85 -13.92
N ALA A 192 3.62 5.57 -13.34
CA ALA A 192 4.89 5.00 -12.89
C ALA A 192 5.42 5.79 -11.68
N VAL A 193 6.07 5.07 -10.78
CA VAL A 193 6.63 5.63 -9.52
C VAL A 193 8.11 5.29 -9.37
N GLY A 194 8.74 4.90 -10.44
CA GLY A 194 10.13 4.47 -10.54
C GLY A 194 10.25 3.19 -11.39
N THR A 195 11.42 2.96 -11.99
CA THR A 195 11.65 1.80 -12.85
C THR A 195 11.52 0.49 -12.05
N GLY A 196 10.53 -0.33 -12.38
CA GLY A 196 10.28 -1.62 -11.72
C GLY A 196 9.69 -1.50 -10.31
N ILE A 197 9.31 -0.30 -9.86
CA ILE A 197 8.76 -0.04 -8.53
C ILE A 197 7.23 -0.13 -8.57
N ALA A 198 6.65 -0.82 -7.59
CA ALA A 198 5.20 -0.96 -7.39
C ALA A 198 4.65 0.15 -6.48
N GLY A 199 5.40 0.50 -5.45
CA GLY A 199 5.10 1.56 -4.51
C GLY A 199 6.33 1.92 -3.67
N TYR A 200 6.27 3.06 -3.02
CA TYR A 200 7.25 3.47 -2.02
C TYR A 200 6.66 4.52 -1.08
N THR A 201 7.32 4.66 0.04
CA THR A 201 7.08 5.72 1.02
C THR A 201 8.36 6.06 1.77
N TYR A 202 8.25 6.98 2.70
CA TYR A 202 9.32 7.36 3.61
C TYR A 202 8.98 6.95 5.04
N TYR A 203 9.99 6.63 5.84
CA TYR A 203 9.81 6.50 7.29
C TYR A 203 9.40 7.86 7.91
N PRO A 204 8.82 7.87 9.12
CA PRO A 204 8.40 9.12 9.76
C PRO A 204 9.50 10.18 9.85
N SER A 205 10.76 9.76 10.03
CA SER A 205 11.94 10.65 10.04
C SER A 205 12.29 11.25 8.68
N GLY A 206 11.70 10.74 7.59
CA GLY A 206 12.06 11.15 6.23
C GLY A 206 11.69 12.59 5.88
N PHE A 207 10.66 13.14 6.53
CA PHE A 207 10.17 14.49 6.27
C PHE A 207 9.72 15.23 7.53
N PHE A 208 9.78 16.55 7.47
CA PHE A 208 9.14 17.40 8.45
C PHE A 208 7.63 17.46 8.24
N GLY A 209 6.87 17.44 9.33
CA GLY A 209 5.47 17.13 9.47
C GLY A 209 4.50 17.57 8.37
N ASN A 210 4.54 18.81 7.92
CA ASN A 210 3.59 19.36 6.95
C ASN A 210 3.97 19.19 5.47
N ALA A 211 5.08 18.50 5.19
CA ALA A 211 5.49 18.26 3.81
C ALA A 211 4.50 17.31 3.11
N MET A 212 3.98 17.71 1.97
CA MET A 212 3.02 16.92 1.19
C MET A 212 3.61 15.59 0.71
N ASN A 213 4.91 15.57 0.42
CA ASN A 213 5.64 14.35 0.05
C ASN A 213 5.93 13.40 1.24
N ASN A 214 5.41 13.70 2.45
CA ASN A 214 5.31 12.75 3.54
C ASN A 214 4.11 11.81 3.32
N GLY A 215 4.07 11.13 2.18
CA GLY A 215 2.97 10.32 1.68
C GLY A 215 3.42 8.97 1.13
N ILE A 216 2.54 8.35 0.38
CA ILE A 216 2.75 7.04 -0.26
C ILE A 216 2.55 7.19 -1.76
N TRP A 217 3.47 6.64 -2.57
CA TRP A 217 3.35 6.53 -4.01
C TRP A 217 2.99 5.10 -4.39
N LEU A 218 1.96 4.94 -5.20
CA LEU A 218 1.53 3.65 -5.74
C LEU A 218 1.42 3.74 -7.26
N ARG A 219 1.91 2.73 -7.96
CA ARG A 219 1.56 2.54 -9.35
C ARG A 219 0.10 2.10 -9.44
N HIS A 220 -0.65 2.61 -10.42
CA HIS A 220 -2.10 2.41 -10.55
C HIS A 220 -2.54 0.94 -10.52
N ASP A 221 -1.72 0.02 -11.08
CA ASP A 221 -1.98 -1.41 -11.13
C ASP A 221 -1.62 -2.16 -9.81
N TYR A 222 -1.19 -1.41 -8.79
CA TYR A 222 -0.97 -1.86 -7.41
C TYR A 222 -1.88 -1.15 -6.40
N CYS A 223 -2.82 -0.34 -6.89
CA CYS A 223 -3.82 0.34 -6.07
C CYS A 223 -5.13 -0.45 -6.09
N GLY A 224 -5.39 -1.25 -5.05
CA GLY A 224 -6.58 -2.08 -4.94
C GLY A 224 -6.46 -3.48 -5.56
N SER A 225 -7.60 -4.12 -5.78
CA SER A 225 -7.70 -5.50 -6.28
C SER A 225 -8.53 -5.65 -7.56
N ILE A 226 -9.11 -4.57 -8.04
CA ILE A 226 -9.98 -4.50 -9.22
C ILE A 226 -9.46 -3.48 -10.24
N GLY A 227 -10.15 -3.32 -11.35
CA GLY A 227 -9.80 -2.34 -12.38
C GLY A 227 -8.48 -2.68 -13.07
N THR A 228 -7.49 -1.78 -12.97
CA THR A 228 -6.14 -2.02 -13.50
C THR A 228 -5.29 -2.89 -12.58
N ALA A 229 -5.70 -3.08 -11.33
CA ALA A 229 -5.03 -3.89 -10.32
C ALA A 229 -5.56 -5.34 -10.29
N ASN A 230 -5.04 -6.14 -9.36
CA ASN A 230 -5.46 -7.51 -9.12
C ASN A 230 -5.30 -7.88 -7.62
N PRO A 231 -5.87 -8.99 -7.13
CA PRO A 231 -5.84 -9.35 -5.71
C PRO A 231 -4.43 -9.49 -5.10
N SER A 232 -3.42 -9.88 -5.89
CA SER A 232 -2.03 -9.95 -5.37
C SER A 232 -1.44 -8.56 -5.20
N ALA A 233 -1.74 -7.65 -6.13
CA ALA A 233 -1.26 -6.27 -6.11
C ALA A 233 -1.80 -5.46 -4.92
N SER A 234 -3.03 -5.75 -4.45
CA SER A 234 -3.67 -5.03 -3.33
C SER A 234 -2.85 -5.01 -2.04
N LYS A 235 -1.95 -5.99 -1.86
CA LYS A 235 -1.09 -6.11 -0.68
C LYS A 235 0.09 -5.12 -0.66
N THR A 236 0.29 -4.37 -1.74
CA THR A 236 1.34 -3.35 -1.80
C THR A 236 0.99 -2.16 -0.93
N PHE A 237 -0.25 -1.71 -0.96
CA PHE A 237 -0.64 -0.53 -0.19
C PHE A 237 -0.45 -0.72 1.32
N VAL A 238 -0.88 -1.85 1.89
CA VAL A 238 -0.69 -2.14 3.32
C VAL A 238 0.78 -2.30 3.68
N HIS A 239 1.62 -2.83 2.78
CA HIS A 239 3.06 -2.90 2.93
C HIS A 239 3.69 -1.51 3.05
N GLU A 240 3.35 -0.59 2.13
CA GLU A 240 3.84 0.78 2.18
C GLU A 240 3.33 1.54 3.43
N VAL A 241 2.08 1.30 3.86
CA VAL A 241 1.57 1.84 5.14
C VAL A 241 2.39 1.32 6.32
N GLY A 242 2.86 0.07 6.29
CA GLY A 242 3.77 -0.47 7.29
C GLY A 242 5.05 0.35 7.39
N HIS A 243 5.72 0.65 6.27
CA HIS A 243 6.90 1.52 6.23
C HIS A 243 6.59 2.96 6.69
N TRP A 244 5.48 3.52 6.21
CA TRP A 244 5.02 4.85 6.60
C TRP A 244 4.76 4.96 8.12
N LEU A 245 4.44 3.83 8.77
CA LEU A 245 4.30 3.67 10.22
C LEU A 245 5.55 3.03 10.87
N ASN A 246 6.70 3.18 10.24
CA ASN A 246 8.02 2.84 10.76
C ASN A 246 8.37 1.33 10.84
N LEU A 247 7.75 0.48 10.07
CA LEU A 247 8.17 -0.93 9.98
C LEU A 247 9.23 -1.13 8.90
N PRO A 248 10.39 -1.73 9.21
CA PRO A 248 11.30 -2.28 8.20
C PRO A 248 10.74 -3.54 7.55
N HIS A 249 11.40 -4.04 6.50
CA HIS A 249 11.18 -5.40 6.04
C HIS A 249 11.56 -6.39 7.15
N THR A 250 10.90 -7.54 7.21
CA THR A 250 11.19 -8.59 8.21
C THR A 250 12.64 -9.09 8.19
N TRP A 251 13.33 -8.97 7.05
CA TRP A 251 14.76 -9.32 6.91
C TRP A 251 15.71 -8.13 7.17
N GLY A 252 15.19 -7.00 7.63
CA GLY A 252 16.00 -5.81 8.00
C GLY A 252 16.22 -4.83 6.83
N SER A 253 17.45 -4.36 6.67
CA SER A 253 17.75 -3.12 5.95
C SER A 253 17.99 -3.26 4.44
N THR A 254 18.04 -4.47 3.88
CA THR A 254 18.24 -4.63 2.43
C THR A 254 16.91 -4.68 1.68
N ASN A 255 16.95 -4.42 0.38
CA ASN A 255 15.80 -4.67 -0.50
C ASN A 255 15.92 -5.97 -1.29
N GLU A 256 16.80 -6.84 -0.87
CA GLU A 256 17.11 -8.07 -1.59
C GLU A 256 16.75 -9.27 -0.72
N PRO A 257 15.48 -9.72 -0.71
CA PRO A 257 15.10 -10.92 0.00
C PRO A 257 15.83 -12.14 -0.59
N GLY A 258 16.15 -13.10 0.27
CA GLY A 258 16.88 -14.31 -0.11
C GLY A 258 18.40 -14.23 0.06
N LEU A 259 18.95 -13.06 0.44
CA LEU A 259 20.38 -12.95 0.72
C LEU A 259 20.74 -13.56 2.07
N ALA A 260 21.71 -14.48 2.12
CA ALA A 260 22.20 -15.06 3.37
C ALA A 260 22.73 -14.00 4.37
N SER A 261 23.26 -12.87 3.87
CA SER A 261 23.71 -11.75 4.71
C SER A 261 22.59 -11.09 5.51
N ASN A 262 21.33 -11.23 5.10
CA ASN A 262 20.18 -10.69 5.83
C ASN A 262 20.05 -11.32 7.23
N CYS A 263 20.58 -12.53 7.45
CA CYS A 263 20.63 -13.12 8.80
C CYS A 263 21.44 -12.32 9.82
N THR A 264 22.24 -11.36 9.38
CA THR A 264 23.03 -10.47 10.27
C THR A 264 22.33 -9.14 10.56
N THR A 265 21.14 -8.94 10.00
CA THR A 265 20.29 -7.76 10.20
C THR A 265 18.94 -8.19 10.78
N ASP A 266 18.21 -7.23 11.34
CA ASP A 266 16.93 -7.47 12.01
C ASP A 266 16.02 -6.27 11.77
N ASP A 267 14.70 -6.49 11.80
CA ASP A 267 13.71 -5.42 11.71
C ASP A 267 13.48 -4.71 13.06
N GLY A 268 14.09 -5.18 14.15
CA GLY A 268 13.96 -4.62 15.49
C GLY A 268 12.61 -4.89 16.14
N VAL A 269 11.88 -5.92 15.69
CA VAL A 269 10.60 -6.37 16.26
C VAL A 269 10.77 -7.78 16.83
N THR A 270 10.53 -7.96 18.11
CA THR A 270 10.92 -9.17 18.85
C THR A 270 10.09 -10.41 18.51
N ASP A 271 8.91 -10.27 17.94
CA ASP A 271 7.99 -11.36 17.57
C ASP A 271 7.95 -11.61 16.05
N THR A 272 8.83 -10.99 15.28
CA THR A 272 9.16 -11.35 13.91
C THR A 272 10.45 -12.17 13.92
N PRO A 273 10.45 -13.43 13.43
CA PRO A 273 11.67 -14.21 13.35
C PRO A 273 12.68 -13.60 12.40
N ASN A 274 13.97 -13.62 12.78
CA ASN A 274 15.02 -13.21 11.85
C ASN A 274 15.01 -14.14 10.62
N THR A 275 15.02 -13.54 9.42
CA THR A 275 14.85 -14.23 8.13
C THR A 275 15.74 -13.62 7.06
N ILE A 276 15.99 -14.36 5.99
CA ILE A 276 16.61 -13.81 4.78
C ILE A 276 15.61 -13.05 3.91
N GLY A 277 14.31 -13.11 4.21
CA GLY A 277 13.21 -12.63 3.38
C GLY A 277 12.82 -13.61 2.28
N SER A 278 11.56 -13.63 1.90
CA SER A 278 11.02 -14.54 0.89
C SER A 278 10.20 -13.81 -0.18
N GLN A 279 10.36 -14.26 -1.42
CA GLN A 279 9.52 -13.84 -2.57
C GLN A 279 8.47 -14.93 -2.93
N TRP A 280 8.45 -16.03 -2.19
CA TRP A 280 7.67 -17.23 -2.49
C TRP A 280 6.81 -17.65 -1.31
N CYS A 281 5.76 -18.43 -1.59
CA CYS A 281 4.92 -19.05 -0.56
C CYS A 281 5.52 -20.38 -0.08
N ASN A 282 6.76 -20.38 0.38
CA ASN A 282 7.42 -21.56 0.94
C ASN A 282 7.08 -21.69 2.42
N TYR A 283 5.93 -22.27 2.72
CA TYR A 283 5.53 -22.53 4.11
C TYR A 283 6.55 -23.42 4.80
N ASN A 284 6.82 -23.16 6.08
CA ASN A 284 7.84 -23.82 6.90
C ASN A 284 9.30 -23.60 6.42
N GLU A 285 9.54 -22.59 5.60
CA GLU A 285 10.90 -22.23 5.22
C GLU A 285 11.70 -21.82 6.45
N THR A 286 12.78 -22.54 6.72
CA THR A 286 13.67 -22.27 7.85
C THR A 286 14.90 -21.52 7.35
N THR A 287 15.04 -20.29 7.78
CA THR A 287 16.18 -19.43 7.48
C THR A 287 16.69 -18.79 8.76
N CYS A 288 17.98 -18.42 8.82
CA CYS A 288 18.60 -17.81 10.01
C CYS A 288 18.35 -18.58 11.32
N GLY A 289 18.08 -19.88 11.26
CA GLY A 289 17.85 -20.74 12.44
C GLY A 289 16.41 -20.73 12.97
N SER A 290 15.46 -20.10 12.28
CA SER A 290 14.04 -20.05 12.64
C SER A 290 13.13 -20.23 11.42
N VAL A 291 11.86 -20.57 11.66
CA VAL A 291 10.83 -20.58 10.60
C VAL A 291 10.52 -19.15 10.23
N ALA A 292 10.58 -18.81 8.92
CA ALA A 292 10.29 -17.48 8.42
C ALA A 292 8.78 -17.19 8.43
N ASN A 293 8.37 -16.01 8.89
CA ASN A 293 6.99 -15.56 8.78
C ASN A 293 6.71 -14.95 7.40
N ILE A 294 6.62 -15.81 6.38
CA ILE A 294 6.36 -15.39 5.00
C ILE A 294 4.96 -14.78 4.79
N GLU A 295 4.06 -14.92 5.78
CA GLU A 295 2.71 -14.40 5.74
C GLU A 295 2.60 -12.97 6.32
N ASN A 296 3.74 -12.41 6.75
CA ASN A 296 3.83 -11.05 7.26
C ASN A 296 3.67 -10.01 6.14
N HIS A 297 2.92 -8.91 6.39
CA HIS A 297 2.74 -7.85 5.40
C HIS A 297 4.04 -7.15 5.00
N MET A 298 5.09 -7.21 5.83
CA MET A 298 6.41 -6.64 5.52
C MET A 298 7.34 -7.58 4.74
N GLU A 299 6.85 -8.75 4.32
CA GLU A 299 7.51 -9.65 3.37
C GLU A 299 7.20 -9.30 1.91
N TYR A 300 7.93 -9.93 0.97
CA TYR A 300 7.64 -9.84 -0.46
C TYR A 300 6.85 -11.04 -0.98
N SER A 301 6.58 -12.03 -0.15
CA SER A 301 5.79 -13.19 -0.54
C SER A 301 4.37 -12.79 -0.98
N PRO A 302 3.75 -13.49 -1.92
CA PRO A 302 2.35 -13.28 -2.26
C PRO A 302 1.36 -13.79 -1.20
N CYS A 303 1.85 -14.48 -0.15
CA CYS A 303 1.04 -15.10 0.90
C CYS A 303 0.74 -14.18 2.10
N ARG A 304 1.09 -12.92 2.05
CA ARG A 304 0.96 -11.95 3.15
C ARG A 304 -0.48 -11.82 3.64
N LYS A 305 -0.68 -11.89 4.98
CA LYS A 305 -2.02 -11.87 5.60
C LYS A 305 -2.06 -11.16 6.96
N MET A 306 -0.91 -10.85 7.57
CA MET A 306 -0.87 -10.42 8.95
C MET A 306 0.25 -9.42 9.26
N PHE A 307 0.02 -8.63 10.31
CA PHE A 307 1.06 -8.01 11.13
C PHE A 307 1.13 -8.73 12.49
N THR A 308 2.26 -8.56 13.20
CA THR A 308 2.44 -9.09 14.54
C THR A 308 2.08 -8.09 15.64
N LEU A 309 1.96 -8.57 16.89
CA LEU A 309 1.71 -7.73 18.07
C LEU A 309 2.83 -6.70 18.29
N GLY A 310 4.08 -7.09 18.06
CA GLY A 310 5.24 -6.19 18.14
C GLY A 310 5.20 -5.14 17.02
N GLN A 311 4.84 -5.52 15.81
CA GLN A 311 4.62 -4.57 14.72
C GLN A 311 3.49 -3.58 15.04
N LYS A 312 2.36 -4.05 15.59
CA LYS A 312 1.28 -3.17 16.10
C LYS A 312 1.83 -2.13 17.09
N ALA A 313 2.60 -2.58 18.07
CA ALA A 313 3.17 -1.68 19.08
C ALA A 313 4.04 -0.60 18.42
N ARG A 314 4.90 -0.98 17.48
CA ARG A 314 5.78 -0.06 16.75
C ARG A 314 5.00 0.92 15.86
N MET A 315 4.02 0.46 15.10
CA MET A 315 3.17 1.30 14.25
C MET A 315 2.38 2.32 15.08
N ARG A 316 1.79 1.90 16.20
CA ARG A 316 1.03 2.79 17.09
C ARG A 316 1.95 3.79 17.81
N THR A 317 3.18 3.40 18.16
CA THR A 317 4.18 4.32 18.69
C THR A 317 4.53 5.40 17.65
N ALA A 318 4.69 5.03 16.38
CA ALA A 318 4.89 6.00 15.31
C ALA A 318 3.72 6.98 15.19
N LEU A 319 2.47 6.51 15.25
CA LEU A 319 1.27 7.37 15.23
C LEU A 319 1.18 8.32 16.44
N ASN A 320 1.72 7.96 17.59
CA ASN A 320 1.71 8.81 18.77
C ASN A 320 2.95 9.72 18.87
N SER A 321 3.87 9.63 17.90
CA SER A 321 5.06 10.47 17.82
C SER A 321 4.78 11.76 17.02
N SER A 322 5.44 12.85 17.41
CA SER A 322 5.45 14.09 16.62
C SER A 322 6.31 13.97 15.36
N THR A 323 7.12 12.93 15.25
CA THR A 323 7.97 12.68 14.09
C THR A 323 7.13 12.52 12.82
N GLY A 324 7.49 13.25 11.77
CA GLY A 324 6.72 13.29 10.54
C GLY A 324 5.27 13.76 10.70
N GLY A 325 4.92 14.42 11.82
CA GLY A 325 3.59 14.95 12.07
C GLY A 325 2.53 13.89 12.41
N ARG A 326 2.94 12.61 12.60
CA ARG A 326 2.00 11.48 12.74
C ARG A 326 0.98 11.66 13.85
N SER A 327 1.37 12.22 15.00
CA SER A 327 0.46 12.41 16.15
C SER A 327 -0.65 13.43 15.88
N ASN A 328 -0.47 14.36 14.94
CA ASN A 328 -1.54 15.30 14.58
C ASN A 328 -2.68 14.61 13.81
N LEU A 329 -2.36 13.61 12.98
CA LEU A 329 -3.34 12.89 12.15
C LEU A 329 -4.51 12.30 12.96
N ILE A 330 -4.24 11.88 14.20
CA ILE A 330 -5.20 11.19 15.06
C ILE A 330 -5.87 12.11 16.11
N THR A 331 -5.67 13.43 15.98
CA THR A 331 -6.30 14.39 16.90
C THR A 331 -7.73 14.74 16.50
N PRO A 332 -8.64 14.97 17.47
CA PRO A 332 -9.99 15.43 17.16
C PRO A 332 -10.01 16.74 16.36
N ALA A 333 -9.06 17.64 16.62
CA ALA A 333 -8.95 18.91 15.87
C ALA A 333 -8.67 18.66 14.39
N ASN A 334 -7.76 17.73 14.07
CA ASN A 334 -7.45 17.37 12.69
C ASN A 334 -8.62 16.62 12.04
N HIS A 335 -9.30 15.72 12.77
CA HIS A 335 -10.47 15.03 12.26
C HIS A 335 -11.59 16.01 11.87
N PHE A 336 -11.80 17.05 12.68
CA PHE A 336 -12.74 18.12 12.35
C PHE A 336 -12.29 18.94 11.13
N ALA A 337 -10.99 19.29 11.07
CA ALA A 337 -10.41 20.05 9.96
C ALA A 337 -10.51 19.30 8.62
N THR A 338 -10.27 17.99 8.63
CA THR A 338 -10.31 17.11 7.45
C THR A 338 -11.69 16.51 7.18
N GLY A 339 -12.65 16.72 8.09
CA GLY A 339 -14.06 16.34 7.94
C GLY A 339 -14.36 14.87 8.13
N ILE A 340 -13.49 14.10 8.82
CA ILE A 340 -13.73 12.67 9.04
C ILE A 340 -14.53 12.37 10.33
N ASP A 341 -14.74 13.35 11.23
CA ASP A 341 -15.51 13.20 12.48
C ASP A 341 -16.96 13.61 12.35
N THR A 342 -17.33 14.26 11.27
CA THR A 342 -18.69 14.76 11.08
C THR A 342 -19.41 13.87 10.07
N ILE A 343 -20.75 13.75 10.22
CA ILE A 343 -21.59 13.38 9.09
C ILE A 343 -21.32 14.46 8.05
N ALA A 344 -20.57 14.09 7.03
CA ALA A 344 -20.19 15.05 6.00
C ALA A 344 -21.47 15.68 5.42
N PRO A 345 -21.59 17.02 5.40
CA PRO A 345 -22.73 17.63 4.75
C PRO A 345 -22.75 17.19 3.29
N PHE A 346 -23.95 17.03 2.76
CA PHE A 346 -24.12 16.71 1.34
C PHE A 346 -23.49 17.82 0.52
N CYS A 347 -22.34 17.59 -0.09
CA CYS A 347 -21.62 18.66 -0.77
C CYS A 347 -21.63 18.58 -2.29
N LYS A 348 -21.91 17.42 -2.86
CA LYS A 348 -22.08 17.26 -4.32
C LYS A 348 -22.98 16.08 -4.62
N ALA A 349 -24.09 16.33 -5.30
CA ALA A 349 -24.83 15.31 -6.02
C ALA A 349 -24.20 15.11 -7.39
N ASP A 350 -23.91 13.88 -7.76
CA ASP A 350 -23.31 13.54 -9.04
C ASP A 350 -23.75 12.15 -9.47
N PHE A 351 -23.87 11.92 -10.75
CA PHE A 351 -24.16 10.60 -11.30
C PHE A 351 -23.57 10.41 -12.69
N PHE A 352 -23.30 9.19 -13.04
CA PHE A 352 -22.94 8.77 -14.38
C PHE A 352 -24.12 8.03 -15.02
N ALA A 353 -24.43 8.38 -16.25
CA ALA A 353 -25.38 7.63 -17.07
C ALA A 353 -24.61 6.78 -18.09
N ASN A 354 -25.00 5.51 -18.24
CA ASN A 354 -24.34 4.59 -19.20
C ASN A 354 -24.48 5.05 -20.67
N ARG A 355 -25.41 5.95 -20.95
CA ARG A 355 -25.58 6.64 -22.24
C ARG A 355 -26.34 7.96 -22.05
N TYR A 356 -26.08 8.94 -22.91
CA TYR A 356 -26.74 10.25 -22.87
C TYR A 356 -27.90 10.38 -23.89
N ILE A 357 -28.04 9.42 -24.80
CA ILE A 357 -29.09 9.37 -25.81
C ILE A 357 -29.65 7.95 -25.78
N THR A 358 -31.00 7.82 -25.72
CA THR A 358 -31.73 6.56 -25.73
C THR A 358 -32.89 6.61 -26.69
N CYS A 359 -33.29 5.48 -27.24
CA CYS A 359 -34.52 5.34 -27.97
C CYS A 359 -35.70 4.97 -27.06
N SER A 360 -36.92 5.25 -27.49
CA SER A 360 -38.10 4.82 -26.74
C SER A 360 -38.11 3.31 -26.51
N GLY A 361 -38.23 2.88 -25.26
CA GLY A 361 -38.18 1.49 -24.84
C GLY A 361 -36.81 0.98 -24.37
N ASP A 362 -35.73 1.78 -24.50
CA ASP A 362 -34.42 1.46 -23.96
C ASP A 362 -34.38 1.68 -22.44
N SER A 363 -33.51 0.92 -21.77
CA SER A 363 -33.17 1.15 -20.35
C SER A 363 -31.98 2.06 -20.23
N LEU A 364 -32.06 3.03 -19.31
CA LEU A 364 -30.99 3.90 -18.90
C LEU A 364 -30.56 3.51 -17.48
N TYR A 365 -29.26 3.32 -17.28
CA TYR A 365 -28.70 3.00 -15.97
C TYR A 365 -27.92 4.19 -15.47
N PHE A 366 -28.21 4.59 -14.23
CA PHE A 366 -27.50 5.63 -13.52
C PHE A 366 -26.62 4.97 -12.45
N GLN A 367 -25.37 5.40 -12.37
CA GLN A 367 -24.48 5.07 -11.28
C GLN A 367 -24.26 6.33 -10.45
N ASP A 368 -24.48 6.21 -9.16
CA ASP A 368 -24.23 7.30 -8.21
C ASP A 368 -22.74 7.57 -8.06
N TYR A 369 -22.37 8.83 -8.23
CA TYR A 369 -21.06 9.40 -7.94
C TYR A 369 -21.14 10.56 -6.93
N SER A 370 -22.26 10.69 -6.25
CA SER A 370 -22.42 11.69 -5.22
C SER A 370 -21.40 11.52 -4.11
N TYR A 371 -20.98 12.61 -3.50
CA TYR A 371 -20.03 12.54 -2.40
C TYR A 371 -20.74 12.15 -1.10
N HIS A 372 -20.00 11.42 -0.24
CA HIS A 372 -20.41 11.07 1.12
C HIS A 372 -21.58 10.08 1.24
N ASN A 373 -21.68 9.14 0.29
CA ASN A 373 -22.62 8.01 0.33
C ASN A 373 -24.07 8.41 0.70
N PRO A 374 -24.78 9.13 -0.17
CA PRO A 374 -26.18 9.43 0.06
C PRO A 374 -26.99 8.14 0.25
N ILE A 375 -27.99 8.19 1.12
CA ILE A 375 -28.84 7.02 1.42
C ILE A 375 -30.18 7.07 0.66
N ALA A 376 -30.45 8.16 -0.04
CA ALA A 376 -31.65 8.36 -0.86
C ALA A 376 -31.39 9.38 -1.98
N TRP A 377 -32.10 9.23 -3.06
CA TRP A 377 -32.13 10.13 -4.22
C TRP A 377 -33.58 10.42 -4.58
N ASP A 378 -33.94 11.70 -4.75
CA ASP A 378 -35.28 12.17 -5.17
C ASP A 378 -35.23 12.76 -6.58
#